data_ec644fee28e25dbb4ec6d89e456644b1
#
_entry.id   ec644fee28e25dbb4ec6d89e456644b1
#
_cell.length_a   1.000
_cell.length_b   1.000
_cell.length_c   1.000
_cell.angle_alpha   90.00
_cell.angle_beta   90.00
_cell.angle_gamma   90.00
#
_symmetry.space_group_name_H-M   'P 1'
#
loop_
_entity.id
_entity.type
_entity.pdbx_description
1 polymer ?
#
loop_
_entity_poly.entity_id
_entity_poly.type
_entity_poly.pdbx_seq_one_letter_code
_entity_poly.pdbx_strand_id
1 'polypeptide(L)'
;MQVLSRFKKKIRWHHVVHGGVFLLALVMWPVLGALDLFEAFYEFSRGHEDWELDELAMLVLLLTFALLFSVIYQGHHLRRIAAEREALSARAKANARHDPLTGVLNRRSFLDMVDQVLQAKNSHGERRYIAFLGLDKFKHVNNLHGHEVGDAVLVEVAERLKREAGTGGIVARLGGDEFAVVFDPLITAGRAERVAQRLVHEIGKPLVKNKKDNVHLGVSVGLVTLRADDSATEFMRCAEKAMHMAKEHARGGFAWYDAELDRQSLDREQIASDLREAIANDEVVPWFQPIVEIDQNKVSGVEVLARWEHPERGFIPPAVFIEIAEDIGRIGALGLSVLRQACLQAKDWSRPLTISFNVSGVQFKDPELVSSIRLLLEGTGFPAKRLIVEITENSVIDDFNVAREKLEELKELGIGVALDDFGTGYSSLACLQNLPFDRLKIDRSFVTGISDQPQSQKIVSGIVRLAQGLNLEVTAEGIETLEDLAYVTYLDCNRAQGFLFDKAIPEEQLVAHLEKKWLELPTAPQSLSKAASKTRN
;
A
#
# COMPACT_ATOMS: atom_id res chain seq x y z
N MET A 1 -31.78 2.65 -29.83
CA MET A 1 -33.25 2.76 -29.69
C MET A 1 -33.99 3.16 -30.96
N GLN A 2 -33.51 4.11 -31.76
CA GLN A 2 -34.19 4.54 -33.03
C GLN A 2 -34.21 3.51 -34.17
N VAL A 3 -33.24 2.61 -34.26
CA VAL A 3 -33.18 1.56 -35.31
C VAL A 3 -34.22 0.46 -35.07
N LEU A 4 -34.46 0.08 -33.83
CA LEU A 4 -35.47 -0.92 -33.45
C LEU A 4 -36.92 -0.43 -33.67
N SER A 5 -37.16 0.86 -33.53
CA SER A 5 -38.50 1.46 -33.81
C SER A 5 -38.86 1.46 -35.30
N ARG A 6 -37.86 1.68 -36.17
CA ARG A 6 -38.03 1.61 -37.64
C ARG A 6 -38.26 0.16 -38.13
N PHE A 7 -37.63 -0.82 -37.52
CA PHE A 7 -37.82 -2.25 -37.85
C PHE A 7 -39.19 -2.75 -37.41
N LYS A 8 -39.66 -2.42 -36.19
CA LYS A 8 -41.04 -2.77 -35.75
C LYS A 8 -42.10 -2.15 -36.62
N LYS A 9 -41.89 -0.92 -37.12
CA LYS A 9 -42.84 -0.23 -38.01
C LYS A 9 -42.91 -0.88 -39.39
N LYS A 10 -41.76 -1.41 -39.93
CA LYS A 10 -41.70 -2.09 -41.25
C LYS A 10 -42.37 -3.46 -41.23
N ILE A 11 -42.21 -4.21 -40.14
CA ILE A 11 -42.88 -5.53 -39.94
C ILE A 11 -44.38 -5.37 -39.77
N ARG A 12 -44.84 -4.36 -39.09
CA ARG A 12 -46.26 -4.05 -38.91
C ARG A 12 -46.95 -3.65 -40.23
N TRP A 13 -46.27 -2.95 -41.11
CA TRP A 13 -46.80 -2.58 -42.44
C TRP A 13 -46.97 -3.81 -43.36
N HIS A 14 -46.06 -4.75 -43.35
CA HIS A 14 -46.20 -5.99 -44.12
C HIS A 14 -47.43 -6.81 -43.68
N HIS A 15 -47.65 -6.96 -42.39
CA HIS A 15 -48.85 -7.69 -41.92
C HIS A 15 -50.14 -6.97 -42.22
N VAL A 16 -50.13 -5.63 -42.21
CA VAL A 16 -51.31 -4.81 -42.59
C VAL A 16 -51.58 -4.91 -44.08
N VAL A 17 -50.58 -4.88 -44.93
CA VAL A 17 -50.75 -4.99 -46.40
C VAL A 17 -51.21 -6.40 -46.77
N HIS A 18 -50.62 -7.45 -46.21
CA HIS A 18 -51.05 -8.84 -46.52
C HIS A 18 -52.40 -9.19 -45.92
N GLY A 19 -52.71 -8.70 -44.73
CA GLY A 19 -54.03 -8.81 -44.12
C GLY A 19 -55.10 -8.07 -44.91
N GLY A 20 -54.74 -6.89 -45.44
CA GLY A 20 -55.59 -6.07 -46.30
C GLY A 20 -55.90 -6.78 -47.65
N VAL A 21 -54.87 -7.35 -48.29
CA VAL A 21 -55.08 -8.09 -49.55
C VAL A 21 -55.93 -9.33 -49.33
N PHE A 22 -55.69 -10.08 -48.22
CA PHE A 22 -56.50 -11.26 -47.89
C PHE A 22 -57.97 -10.89 -47.58
N LEU A 23 -58.16 -9.80 -46.84
CA LEU A 23 -59.48 -9.30 -46.49
C LEU A 23 -60.22 -8.78 -47.73
N LEU A 24 -59.49 -8.15 -48.66
CA LEU A 24 -60.05 -7.68 -49.93
C LEU A 24 -60.45 -8.88 -50.83
N ALA A 25 -59.65 -9.97 -50.89
CA ALA A 25 -59.99 -11.20 -51.59
C ALA A 25 -61.21 -11.88 -50.96
N LEU A 26 -61.33 -11.90 -49.63
CA LEU A 26 -62.43 -12.52 -48.88
C LEU A 26 -63.76 -11.73 -49.04
N VAL A 27 -63.70 -10.41 -49.16
CA VAL A 27 -64.83 -9.53 -49.41
C VAL A 27 -65.25 -9.54 -50.88
N MET A 28 -64.30 -9.60 -51.82
CA MET A 28 -64.56 -9.66 -53.25
C MET A 28 -65.17 -10.97 -53.70
N TRP A 29 -64.84 -12.12 -53.05
CA TRP A 29 -65.35 -13.42 -53.39
C TRP A 29 -66.89 -13.52 -53.38
N PRO A 30 -67.60 -13.14 -52.32
CA PRO A 30 -69.07 -13.16 -52.32
C PRO A 30 -69.68 -12.06 -53.26
N VAL A 31 -68.98 -10.94 -53.46
CA VAL A 31 -69.43 -9.91 -54.39
C VAL A 31 -69.36 -10.38 -55.81
N LEU A 32 -68.27 -11.05 -56.19
CA LEU A 32 -68.12 -11.68 -57.53
C LEU A 32 -69.15 -12.82 -57.73
N GLY A 33 -69.48 -13.59 -56.69
CA GLY A 33 -70.54 -14.60 -56.77
C GLY A 33 -71.96 -14.01 -56.81
N ALA A 34 -72.20 -12.91 -56.06
CA ALA A 34 -73.51 -12.27 -56.07
C ALA A 34 -73.84 -11.45 -57.35
N LEU A 35 -72.82 -11.16 -58.11
CA LEU A 35 -72.94 -10.47 -59.42
C LEU A 35 -72.94 -11.40 -60.61
N ASP A 36 -72.96 -12.74 -60.39
CA ASP A 36 -72.85 -13.80 -61.41
C ASP A 36 -71.71 -13.53 -62.41
N LEU A 37 -70.66 -12.85 -61.94
CA LEU A 37 -69.53 -12.41 -62.77
C LEU A 37 -68.74 -13.62 -63.31
N PHE A 38 -68.78 -14.78 -62.65
CA PHE A 38 -68.15 -16.00 -63.12
C PHE A 38 -68.90 -16.59 -64.30
N GLU A 39 -70.27 -16.61 -64.22
CA GLU A 39 -71.12 -17.07 -65.33
C GLU A 39 -71.02 -16.08 -66.50
N ALA A 40 -71.09 -14.78 -66.19
CA ALA A 40 -70.90 -13.73 -67.23
C ALA A 40 -69.52 -13.82 -67.91
N PHE A 41 -68.45 -14.11 -67.15
CA PHE A 41 -67.10 -14.33 -67.71
C PHE A 41 -67.05 -15.61 -68.54
N TYR A 42 -67.67 -16.68 -68.09
CA TYR A 42 -67.74 -17.96 -68.80
C TYR A 42 -68.54 -17.83 -70.10
N GLU A 43 -69.69 -17.15 -70.10
CA GLU A 43 -70.46 -16.86 -71.31
C GLU A 43 -69.71 -15.90 -72.25
N PHE A 44 -69.02 -14.90 -71.73
CA PHE A 44 -68.17 -14.02 -72.49
C PHE A 44 -66.98 -14.74 -73.13
N SER A 45 -66.33 -15.60 -72.43
CA SER A 45 -65.23 -16.45 -72.90
C SER A 45 -65.66 -17.39 -74.03
N ARG A 46 -66.83 -17.99 -73.89
CA ARG A 46 -67.44 -18.83 -74.91
C ARG A 46 -67.83 -18.08 -76.18
N GLY A 47 -68.18 -16.81 -76.08
CA GLY A 47 -68.51 -15.92 -77.17
C GLY A 47 -67.26 -15.41 -77.94
N HIS A 48 -66.05 -15.56 -77.32
CA HIS A 48 -64.78 -15.08 -77.87
C HIS A 48 -63.71 -16.16 -77.81
N GLU A 49 -64.01 -17.35 -78.35
CA GLU A 49 -63.09 -18.51 -78.40
C GLU A 49 -61.70 -18.20 -78.96
N ASP A 50 -61.61 -17.19 -79.84
CA ASP A 50 -60.34 -16.73 -80.45
C ASP A 50 -59.44 -15.91 -79.45
N TRP A 51 -59.88 -15.60 -78.22
CA TRP A 51 -59.14 -14.81 -77.30
C TRP A 51 -58.42 -15.59 -76.18
N GLU A 52 -58.52 -16.93 -76.19
CA GLU A 52 -57.85 -17.86 -75.23
C GLU A 52 -58.02 -17.38 -73.75
N LEU A 53 -59.19 -16.85 -73.41
CA LEU A 53 -59.47 -16.23 -72.10
C LEU A 53 -59.42 -17.24 -70.92
N ASP A 54 -59.65 -18.51 -71.18
CA ASP A 54 -59.53 -19.60 -70.24
C ASP A 54 -58.04 -19.90 -69.92
N GLU A 55 -57.12 -19.80 -70.87
CA GLU A 55 -55.70 -19.91 -70.63
C GLU A 55 -55.17 -18.72 -69.80
N LEU A 56 -55.69 -17.52 -70.09
CA LEU A 56 -55.34 -16.34 -69.30
C LEU A 56 -55.83 -16.46 -67.86
N ALA A 57 -57.04 -16.96 -67.62
CA ALA A 57 -57.57 -17.20 -66.28
C ALA A 57 -56.76 -18.24 -65.49
N MET A 58 -56.33 -19.34 -66.19
CA MET A 58 -55.43 -20.34 -65.64
C MET A 58 -54.06 -19.77 -65.26
N LEU A 59 -53.48 -18.88 -66.12
CA LEU A 59 -52.24 -18.21 -65.85
C LEU A 59 -52.33 -17.31 -64.61
N VAL A 60 -53.39 -16.52 -64.47
CA VAL A 60 -53.65 -15.66 -63.32
C VAL A 60 -53.78 -16.50 -62.04
N LEU A 61 -54.45 -17.65 -62.09
CA LEU A 61 -54.59 -18.57 -60.98
C LEU A 61 -53.23 -19.16 -60.54
N LEU A 62 -52.40 -19.58 -61.49
CA LEU A 62 -51.07 -20.09 -61.22
C LEU A 62 -50.15 -19.01 -60.65
N LEU A 63 -50.20 -17.77 -61.16
CA LEU A 63 -49.45 -16.65 -60.60
C LEU A 63 -49.89 -16.31 -59.18
N THR A 64 -51.18 -16.37 -58.85
CA THR A 64 -51.66 -16.12 -57.47
C THR A 64 -51.18 -17.21 -56.53
N PHE A 65 -51.23 -18.50 -56.91
CA PHE A 65 -50.67 -19.57 -56.11
C PHE A 65 -49.13 -19.45 -55.93
N ALA A 66 -48.39 -19.11 -56.98
CA ALA A 66 -46.97 -18.86 -56.93
C ALA A 66 -46.64 -17.72 -55.97
N LEU A 67 -47.42 -16.61 -56.01
CA LEU A 67 -47.27 -15.48 -55.14
C LEU A 67 -47.58 -15.82 -53.66
N LEU A 68 -48.66 -16.58 -53.43
CA LEU A 68 -49.05 -17.04 -52.10
C LEU A 68 -47.96 -17.97 -51.55
N PHE A 69 -47.44 -18.90 -52.31
CA PHE A 69 -46.36 -19.78 -51.93
C PHE A 69 -45.08 -19.01 -51.62
N SER A 70 -44.72 -18.01 -52.46
CA SER A 70 -43.58 -17.14 -52.23
C SER A 70 -43.68 -16.36 -50.92
N VAL A 71 -44.89 -15.80 -50.60
CA VAL A 71 -45.15 -15.09 -49.37
C VAL A 71 -45.04 -15.96 -48.14
N ILE A 72 -45.59 -17.19 -48.18
CA ILE A 72 -45.50 -18.15 -47.09
C ILE A 72 -44.04 -18.60 -46.89
N TYR A 73 -43.33 -18.89 -47.99
CA TYR A 73 -41.92 -19.29 -47.94
C TYR A 73 -41.02 -18.19 -47.38
N GLN A 74 -41.18 -16.96 -47.83
CA GLN A 74 -40.46 -15.79 -47.31
C GLN A 74 -40.77 -15.56 -45.82
N GLY A 75 -42.04 -15.71 -45.42
CA GLY A 75 -42.46 -15.60 -44.03
C GLY A 75 -41.76 -16.62 -43.11
N HIS A 76 -41.70 -17.88 -43.56
CA HIS A 76 -40.96 -18.91 -42.81
C HIS A 76 -39.45 -18.67 -42.77
N HIS A 77 -38.86 -18.23 -43.90
CA HIS A 77 -37.45 -17.94 -43.99
C HIS A 77 -37.04 -16.76 -43.09
N LEU A 78 -37.82 -15.69 -43.06
CA LEU A 78 -37.61 -14.53 -42.19
C LEU A 78 -37.72 -14.89 -40.72
N ARG A 79 -38.68 -15.74 -40.34
CA ARG A 79 -38.85 -16.24 -38.94
C ARG A 79 -37.62 -17.05 -38.49
N ARG A 80 -37.07 -17.88 -39.38
CA ARG A 80 -35.89 -18.68 -39.11
C ARG A 80 -34.64 -17.80 -38.90
N ILE A 81 -34.40 -16.83 -39.75
CA ILE A 81 -33.30 -15.86 -39.62
C ILE A 81 -33.45 -15.01 -38.34
N ALA A 82 -34.66 -14.59 -37.97
CA ALA A 82 -34.91 -13.83 -36.76
C ALA A 82 -34.58 -14.67 -35.51
N ALA A 83 -34.99 -15.92 -35.46
CA ALA A 83 -34.69 -16.85 -34.35
C ALA A 83 -33.17 -17.13 -34.23
N GLU A 84 -32.50 -17.36 -35.38
CA GLU A 84 -31.04 -17.55 -35.38
C GLU A 84 -30.29 -16.29 -34.92
N ARG A 85 -30.72 -15.09 -35.33
CA ARG A 85 -30.15 -13.82 -34.86
C ARG A 85 -30.41 -13.60 -33.36
N GLU A 86 -31.56 -13.96 -32.86
CA GLU A 86 -31.90 -13.83 -31.45
C GLU A 86 -31.06 -14.79 -30.59
N ALA A 87 -30.88 -16.02 -31.05
CA ALA A 87 -29.99 -17.00 -30.41
C ALA A 87 -28.51 -16.57 -30.41
N LEU A 88 -28.02 -16.02 -31.54
CA LEU A 88 -26.67 -15.47 -31.63
C LEU A 88 -26.49 -14.22 -30.73
N SER A 89 -27.49 -13.36 -30.68
CA SER A 89 -27.48 -12.18 -29.80
C SER A 89 -27.50 -12.58 -28.32
N ALA A 90 -28.26 -13.60 -27.94
CA ALA A 90 -28.29 -14.14 -26.59
C ALA A 90 -26.93 -14.77 -26.19
N ARG A 91 -26.33 -15.53 -27.10
CA ARG A 91 -24.96 -16.09 -26.91
C ARG A 91 -23.91 -15.00 -26.80
N ALA A 92 -23.95 -13.99 -27.69
CA ALA A 92 -23.04 -12.85 -27.63
C ALA A 92 -23.19 -12.06 -26.31
N LYS A 93 -24.42 -11.87 -25.79
CA LYS A 93 -24.68 -11.24 -24.49
C LYS A 93 -24.21 -12.12 -23.33
N ALA A 94 -24.38 -13.43 -23.39
CA ALA A 94 -23.87 -14.35 -22.37
C ALA A 94 -22.34 -14.34 -22.33
N ASN A 95 -21.66 -14.41 -23.47
CA ASN A 95 -20.21 -14.28 -23.59
C ASN A 95 -19.68 -12.90 -23.17
N ALA A 96 -20.49 -11.83 -23.34
CA ALA A 96 -20.14 -10.49 -22.89
C ALA A 96 -20.27 -10.30 -21.37
N ARG A 97 -20.86 -11.25 -20.65
CA ARG A 97 -21.06 -11.17 -19.18
C ARG A 97 -20.07 -12.00 -18.37
N HIS A 98 -19.51 -13.04 -18.93
CA HIS A 98 -18.64 -13.98 -18.24
C HIS A 98 -17.21 -13.94 -18.80
N ASP A 99 -16.26 -14.31 -17.94
CA ASP A 99 -14.88 -14.55 -18.35
C ASP A 99 -14.81 -15.84 -19.16
N PRO A 100 -14.26 -15.83 -20.38
CA PRO A 100 -14.31 -16.98 -21.28
C PRO A 100 -13.48 -18.18 -20.80
N LEU A 101 -12.47 -17.95 -19.95
CA LEU A 101 -11.61 -19.00 -19.40
C LEU A 101 -12.23 -19.69 -18.18
N THR A 102 -12.71 -18.90 -17.23
CA THR A 102 -13.12 -19.40 -15.91
C THR A 102 -14.64 -19.55 -15.76
N GLY A 103 -15.42 -18.94 -16.66
CA GLY A 103 -16.89 -18.99 -16.65
C GLY A 103 -17.55 -18.21 -15.51
N VAL A 104 -16.80 -17.49 -14.67
CA VAL A 104 -17.32 -16.54 -13.67
C VAL A 104 -17.65 -15.20 -14.31
N LEU A 105 -18.29 -14.26 -13.59
CA LEU A 105 -18.52 -12.93 -14.13
C LEU A 105 -17.21 -12.26 -14.55
N ASN A 106 -17.25 -11.49 -15.65
CA ASN A 106 -16.14 -10.64 -16.02
C ASN A 106 -16.20 -9.30 -15.28
N ARG A 107 -15.10 -8.52 -15.35
CA ARG A 107 -14.97 -7.20 -14.69
C ARG A 107 -16.15 -6.27 -14.96
N ARG A 108 -16.59 -6.18 -16.22
CA ARG A 108 -17.70 -5.28 -16.60
C ARG A 108 -19.01 -5.67 -15.93
N SER A 109 -19.35 -6.94 -15.97
CA SER A 109 -20.59 -7.43 -15.37
C SER A 109 -20.55 -7.38 -13.84
N PHE A 110 -19.37 -7.51 -13.26
CA PHE A 110 -19.18 -7.32 -11.82
C PHE A 110 -19.45 -5.87 -11.42
N LEU A 111 -18.89 -4.89 -12.13
CA LEU A 111 -19.15 -3.47 -11.86
C LEU A 111 -20.62 -3.11 -12.03
N ASP A 112 -21.24 -3.56 -13.13
CA ASP A 112 -22.70 -3.35 -13.38
C ASP A 112 -23.54 -3.92 -12.21
N MET A 113 -23.12 -5.05 -11.63
CA MET A 113 -23.80 -5.65 -10.51
C MET A 113 -23.55 -4.87 -9.20
N VAL A 114 -22.32 -4.45 -8.93
CA VAL A 114 -22.01 -3.62 -7.74
C VAL A 114 -22.83 -2.33 -7.77
N ASP A 115 -22.92 -1.66 -8.93
CA ASP A 115 -23.76 -0.47 -9.10
C ASP A 115 -25.25 -0.77 -8.83
N GLN A 116 -25.76 -1.89 -9.30
CA GLN A 116 -27.16 -2.31 -9.00
C GLN A 116 -27.38 -2.55 -7.51
N VAL A 117 -26.39 -3.14 -6.84
CA VAL A 117 -26.42 -3.39 -5.39
C VAL A 117 -26.40 -2.08 -4.59
N LEU A 118 -25.61 -1.11 -5.04
CA LEU A 118 -25.53 0.22 -4.43
C LEU A 118 -26.81 1.04 -4.66
N GLN A 119 -27.43 0.94 -5.85
CA GLN A 119 -28.66 1.64 -6.21
C GLN A 119 -29.92 1.01 -5.60
N ALA A 120 -29.91 -0.27 -5.30
CA ALA A 120 -31.01 -0.91 -4.57
C ALA A 120 -31.04 -0.31 -3.16
N LYS A 121 -31.92 0.73 -2.97
CA LYS A 121 -32.13 1.41 -1.69
C LYS A 121 -32.22 0.35 -0.59
N ASN A 122 -31.17 0.30 0.23
CA ASN A 122 -31.12 -0.59 1.39
C ASN A 122 -32.20 -0.14 2.38
N SER A 123 -33.39 -0.72 2.28
CA SER A 123 -34.55 -0.43 3.14
C SER A 123 -34.31 -0.82 4.61
N HIS A 124 -33.20 -1.48 4.93
CA HIS A 124 -32.97 -2.10 6.25
C HIS A 124 -31.56 -1.92 6.82
N GLY A 125 -30.71 -1.07 6.28
CA GLY A 125 -29.35 -0.85 6.81
C GLY A 125 -28.40 -2.07 6.69
N GLU A 126 -28.67 -2.97 5.75
CA GLU A 126 -27.87 -4.17 5.53
C GLU A 126 -26.47 -3.81 5.02
N ARG A 127 -25.47 -4.23 5.75
CA ARG A 127 -24.06 -4.12 5.34
C ARG A 127 -23.74 -5.26 4.38
N ARG A 128 -23.16 -4.94 3.22
CA ARG A 128 -22.66 -5.94 2.29
C ARG A 128 -21.15 -5.98 2.31
N TYR A 129 -20.60 -7.16 2.15
CA TYR A 129 -19.17 -7.39 2.19
C TYR A 129 -18.69 -7.96 0.87
N ILE A 130 -17.53 -7.52 0.43
CA ILE A 130 -16.89 -8.03 -0.77
C ILE A 130 -15.44 -8.37 -0.45
N ALA A 131 -14.96 -9.48 -1.01
CA ALA A 131 -13.57 -9.86 -0.98
C ALA A 131 -12.95 -9.61 -2.36
N PHE A 132 -11.79 -9.00 -2.38
CA PHE A 132 -10.90 -8.86 -3.51
C PHE A 132 -9.72 -9.80 -3.33
N LEU A 133 -9.35 -10.55 -4.36
CA LEU A 133 -8.35 -11.59 -4.25
C LEU A 133 -7.31 -11.43 -5.35
N GLY A 134 -6.05 -11.48 -4.97
CA GLY A 134 -4.92 -11.52 -5.90
C GLY A 134 -4.06 -12.74 -5.63
N LEU A 135 -3.76 -13.53 -6.66
CA LEU A 135 -2.94 -14.73 -6.55
C LEU A 135 -1.46 -14.33 -6.37
N ASP A 136 -0.83 -14.86 -5.34
CA ASP A 136 0.56 -14.51 -5.04
C ASP A 136 1.53 -15.21 -5.99
N LYS A 137 2.41 -14.42 -6.63
CA LYS A 137 3.44 -14.93 -7.56
C LYS A 137 2.89 -15.72 -8.77
N PHE A 138 1.66 -15.48 -9.22
CA PHE A 138 1.06 -16.18 -10.38
C PHE A 138 1.91 -16.06 -11.65
N LYS A 139 2.54 -14.89 -11.88
CA LYS A 139 3.48 -14.71 -12.99
C LYS A 139 4.64 -15.72 -12.97
N HIS A 140 5.10 -16.11 -11.77
CA HIS A 140 6.14 -17.12 -11.62
C HIS A 140 5.64 -18.52 -12.04
N VAL A 141 4.38 -18.85 -11.74
CA VAL A 141 3.76 -20.11 -12.19
C VAL A 141 3.73 -20.17 -13.72
N ASN A 142 3.29 -19.08 -14.39
CA ASN A 142 3.29 -19.01 -15.84
C ASN A 142 4.70 -19.15 -16.45
N ASN A 143 5.69 -18.53 -15.83
CA ASN A 143 7.07 -18.59 -16.30
C ASN A 143 7.69 -19.99 -16.13
N LEU A 144 7.35 -20.71 -15.06
CA LEU A 144 7.92 -22.01 -14.74
C LEU A 144 7.20 -23.17 -15.44
N HIS A 145 5.86 -23.12 -15.51
CA HIS A 145 5.03 -24.24 -15.97
C HIS A 145 4.29 -23.97 -17.29
N GLY A 146 4.40 -22.75 -17.81
CA GLY A 146 3.71 -22.33 -19.05
C GLY A 146 2.28 -21.86 -18.83
N HIS A 147 1.72 -21.15 -19.83
CA HIS A 147 0.40 -20.54 -19.78
C HIS A 147 -0.75 -21.55 -19.65
N GLU A 148 -0.62 -22.75 -20.23
CA GLU A 148 -1.66 -23.79 -20.13
C GLU A 148 -1.88 -24.24 -18.68
N VAL A 149 -0.80 -24.36 -17.91
CA VAL A 149 -0.88 -24.69 -16.48
C VAL A 149 -1.44 -23.50 -15.71
N GLY A 150 -1.05 -22.28 -16.04
CA GLY A 150 -1.61 -21.06 -15.46
C GLY A 150 -3.12 -20.95 -15.69
N ASP A 151 -3.59 -21.25 -16.89
CA ASP A 151 -5.02 -21.26 -17.21
C ASP A 151 -5.78 -22.31 -16.42
N ALA A 152 -5.23 -23.51 -16.27
CA ALA A 152 -5.81 -24.57 -15.44
C ALA A 152 -5.88 -24.15 -13.95
N VAL A 153 -4.86 -23.45 -13.46
CA VAL A 153 -4.85 -22.87 -12.09
C VAL A 153 -5.97 -21.86 -11.93
N LEU A 154 -6.15 -20.93 -12.87
CA LEU A 154 -7.21 -19.92 -12.82
C LEU A 154 -8.62 -20.54 -12.81
N VAL A 155 -8.83 -21.62 -13.60
CA VAL A 155 -10.10 -22.35 -13.61
C VAL A 155 -10.34 -23.03 -12.27
N GLU A 156 -9.35 -23.71 -11.71
CA GLU A 156 -9.50 -24.39 -10.39
C GLU A 156 -9.74 -23.37 -9.28
N VAL A 157 -9.05 -22.22 -9.30
CA VAL A 157 -9.29 -21.12 -8.34
C VAL A 157 -10.73 -20.64 -8.44
N ALA A 158 -11.23 -20.38 -9.64
CA ALA A 158 -12.62 -19.95 -9.84
C ALA A 158 -13.63 -20.96 -9.28
N GLU A 159 -13.40 -22.26 -9.45
CA GLU A 159 -14.26 -23.32 -8.92
C GLU A 159 -14.19 -23.39 -7.38
N ARG A 160 -13.01 -23.20 -6.79
CA ARG A 160 -12.89 -23.10 -5.31
C ARG A 160 -13.61 -21.88 -4.77
N LEU A 161 -13.47 -20.73 -5.43
CA LEU A 161 -14.16 -19.50 -5.05
C LEU A 161 -15.69 -19.67 -5.10
N LYS A 162 -16.24 -20.30 -6.14
CA LYS A 162 -17.68 -20.58 -6.24
C LYS A 162 -18.17 -21.46 -5.09
N ARG A 163 -17.42 -22.50 -4.73
CA ARG A 163 -17.77 -23.40 -3.62
C ARG A 163 -17.80 -22.68 -2.28
N GLU A 164 -16.78 -21.86 -2.02
CA GLU A 164 -16.65 -21.14 -0.74
C GLU A 164 -17.59 -19.93 -0.63
N ALA A 165 -17.92 -19.27 -1.76
CA ALA A 165 -18.88 -18.17 -1.80
C ALA A 165 -20.30 -18.62 -1.45
N GLY A 166 -20.63 -19.90 -1.68
CA GLY A 166 -21.94 -20.47 -1.41
C GLY A 166 -23.02 -20.06 -2.42
N THR A 167 -24.25 -20.49 -2.18
CA THR A 167 -25.38 -20.32 -3.12
C THR A 167 -25.81 -18.86 -3.32
N GLY A 168 -25.55 -17.98 -2.36
CA GLY A 168 -25.87 -16.54 -2.43
C GLY A 168 -24.68 -15.66 -2.83
N GLY A 169 -23.47 -16.23 -2.93
CA GLY A 169 -22.27 -15.50 -3.30
C GLY A 169 -22.05 -15.40 -4.80
N ILE A 170 -21.47 -14.31 -5.25
CA ILE A 170 -21.18 -14.05 -6.66
C ILE A 170 -19.67 -13.92 -6.84
N VAL A 171 -19.13 -14.67 -7.79
CA VAL A 171 -17.70 -14.68 -8.11
C VAL A 171 -17.46 -14.02 -9.45
N ALA A 172 -16.43 -13.20 -9.54
CA ALA A 172 -15.98 -12.55 -10.76
C ALA A 172 -14.48 -12.66 -10.94
N ARG A 173 -14.01 -12.63 -12.19
CA ARG A 173 -12.60 -12.44 -12.54
C ARG A 173 -12.44 -11.05 -13.14
N LEU A 174 -11.52 -10.27 -12.57
CA LEU A 174 -11.35 -8.86 -12.91
C LEU A 174 -10.28 -8.64 -13.98
N GLY A 175 -9.35 -9.57 -14.08
CA GLY A 175 -8.29 -9.59 -15.07
C GLY A 175 -7.06 -10.32 -14.52
N GLY A 176 -6.24 -10.89 -15.39
CA GLY A 176 -5.02 -11.59 -14.97
C GLY A 176 -5.26 -12.63 -13.87
N ASP A 177 -4.71 -12.40 -12.71
CA ASP A 177 -4.75 -13.22 -11.49
C ASP A 177 -5.68 -12.65 -10.40
N GLU A 178 -6.54 -11.67 -10.75
CA GLU A 178 -7.44 -10.99 -9.80
C GLU A 178 -8.86 -11.49 -9.89
N PHE A 179 -9.44 -11.75 -8.72
CA PHE A 179 -10.81 -12.18 -8.54
C PHE A 179 -11.55 -11.31 -7.52
N ALA A 180 -12.88 -11.33 -7.58
CA ALA A 180 -13.74 -10.73 -6.57
C ALA A 180 -14.87 -11.68 -6.17
N VAL A 181 -15.26 -11.60 -4.89
CA VAL A 181 -16.38 -12.37 -4.34
C VAL A 181 -17.31 -11.40 -3.61
N VAL A 182 -18.54 -11.27 -4.09
CA VAL A 182 -19.62 -10.61 -3.33
C VAL A 182 -20.27 -11.66 -2.44
N PHE A 183 -20.30 -11.40 -1.16
CA PHE A 183 -20.92 -12.31 -0.22
C PHE A 183 -22.45 -12.16 -0.19
N ASP A 184 -23.12 -13.21 0.31
CA ASP A 184 -24.55 -13.19 0.57
C ASP A 184 -24.92 -11.98 1.46
N PRO A 185 -26.04 -11.27 1.15
CA PRO A 185 -26.48 -10.11 1.94
C PRO A 185 -26.67 -10.37 3.44
N LEU A 186 -26.94 -11.60 3.82
CA LEU A 186 -27.18 -12.00 5.21
C LEU A 186 -25.91 -12.34 5.98
N ILE A 187 -24.74 -12.20 5.37
CA ILE A 187 -23.46 -12.51 6.03
C ILE A 187 -23.10 -11.41 7.04
N THR A 188 -22.54 -11.79 8.18
CA THR A 188 -21.95 -10.87 9.16
C THR A 188 -20.45 -10.65 8.89
N ALA A 189 -19.87 -9.57 9.41
CA ALA A 189 -18.43 -9.29 9.27
C ALA A 189 -17.56 -10.47 9.74
N GLY A 190 -17.80 -11.01 10.92
CA GLY A 190 -17.05 -12.16 11.45
C GLY A 190 -17.25 -13.45 10.63
N ARG A 191 -18.34 -13.58 9.87
CA ARG A 191 -18.51 -14.69 8.94
C ARG A 191 -17.78 -14.42 7.62
N ALA A 192 -17.71 -13.16 7.16
CA ALA A 192 -16.94 -12.76 5.99
C ALA A 192 -15.43 -13.03 6.23
N GLU A 193 -14.91 -12.72 7.42
CA GLU A 193 -13.54 -13.07 7.82
C GLU A 193 -13.28 -14.58 7.78
N ARG A 194 -14.17 -15.37 8.36
CA ARG A 194 -14.03 -16.84 8.32
C ARG A 194 -14.06 -17.39 6.89
N VAL A 195 -14.84 -16.78 6.00
CA VAL A 195 -14.84 -17.16 4.58
C VAL A 195 -13.51 -16.75 3.95
N ALA A 196 -13.02 -15.55 4.20
CA ALA A 196 -11.71 -15.11 3.69
C ALA A 196 -10.56 -16.03 4.16
N GLN A 197 -10.56 -16.41 5.44
CA GLN A 197 -9.57 -17.37 5.98
C GLN A 197 -9.66 -18.74 5.28
N ARG A 198 -10.89 -19.22 5.04
CA ARG A 198 -11.08 -20.48 4.29
C ARG A 198 -10.64 -20.36 2.84
N LEU A 199 -10.90 -19.23 2.18
CA LEU A 199 -10.43 -18.96 0.82
C LEU A 199 -8.90 -19.03 0.75
N VAL A 200 -8.21 -18.38 1.68
CA VAL A 200 -6.75 -18.45 1.79
C VAL A 200 -6.28 -19.90 1.97
N HIS A 201 -6.92 -20.63 2.88
CA HIS A 201 -6.57 -22.03 3.14
C HIS A 201 -6.84 -22.95 1.95
N GLU A 202 -8.02 -22.83 1.33
CA GLU A 202 -8.42 -23.71 0.22
C GLU A 202 -7.62 -23.45 -1.05
N ILE A 203 -7.30 -22.18 -1.36
CA ILE A 203 -6.47 -21.83 -2.51
C ILE A 203 -5.01 -22.25 -2.28
N GLY A 204 -4.54 -22.21 -1.04
CA GLY A 204 -3.19 -22.68 -0.67
C GLY A 204 -2.97 -24.19 -0.86
N LYS A 205 -4.04 -24.99 -0.99
CA LYS A 205 -3.93 -26.43 -1.32
C LYS A 205 -3.50 -26.64 -2.78
N PRO A 206 -2.84 -27.77 -3.13
CA PRO A 206 -2.42 -28.04 -4.50
C PRO A 206 -3.54 -27.79 -5.51
N LEU A 207 -3.29 -26.93 -6.50
CA LEU A 207 -4.29 -26.47 -7.48
C LEU A 207 -4.40 -27.36 -8.71
N VAL A 208 -3.27 -27.94 -9.16
CA VAL A 208 -3.23 -28.82 -10.32
C VAL A 208 -2.59 -30.14 -9.91
N LYS A 209 -3.35 -31.22 -10.04
CA LYS A 209 -2.86 -32.58 -9.75
C LYS A 209 -2.47 -33.28 -11.04
N ASN A 210 -1.37 -32.92 -11.66
CA ASN A 210 -0.77 -33.75 -12.69
C ASN A 210 0.30 -34.65 -12.06
N LYS A 211 0.49 -35.87 -12.63
CA LYS A 211 1.41 -36.89 -12.11
C LYS A 211 2.87 -36.41 -11.91
N LYS A 212 3.20 -35.16 -12.32
CA LYS A 212 4.54 -34.58 -12.22
C LYS A 212 4.64 -33.29 -11.43
N ASP A 213 3.56 -32.47 -11.31
CA ASP A 213 3.66 -31.13 -10.70
C ASP A 213 2.46 -30.81 -9.82
N ASN A 214 2.71 -30.65 -8.51
CA ASN A 214 1.79 -30.02 -7.59
C ASN A 214 2.06 -28.51 -7.57
N VAL A 215 1.17 -27.70 -8.16
CA VAL A 215 1.30 -26.24 -8.11
C VAL A 215 0.67 -25.73 -6.83
N HIS A 216 1.48 -25.09 -5.99
CA HIS A 216 1.05 -24.40 -4.79
C HIS A 216 1.09 -22.89 -5.04
N LEU A 217 0.02 -22.20 -4.69
CA LEU A 217 -0.10 -20.77 -4.87
C LEU A 217 -0.77 -20.16 -3.64
N GLY A 218 -0.25 -19.03 -3.15
CA GLY A 218 -0.91 -18.23 -2.13
C GLY A 218 -1.97 -17.31 -2.75
N VAL A 219 -2.84 -16.77 -1.90
CA VAL A 219 -3.79 -15.72 -2.26
C VAL A 219 -3.82 -14.67 -1.16
N SER A 220 -3.79 -13.41 -1.53
CA SER A 220 -3.98 -12.28 -0.63
C SER A 220 -5.38 -11.72 -0.82
N VAL A 221 -6.11 -11.50 0.28
CA VAL A 221 -7.54 -11.16 0.26
C VAL A 221 -7.77 -9.82 0.94
N GLY A 222 -8.32 -8.84 0.19
CA GLY A 222 -8.81 -7.58 0.74
C GLY A 222 -10.32 -7.65 1.00
N LEU A 223 -10.75 -7.32 2.22
CA LEU A 223 -12.16 -7.25 2.61
C LEU A 223 -12.63 -5.81 2.70
N VAL A 224 -13.78 -5.51 2.13
CA VAL A 224 -14.40 -4.18 2.16
C VAL A 224 -15.86 -4.28 2.55
N THR A 225 -16.32 -3.33 3.34
CA THR A 225 -17.74 -3.12 3.62
C THR A 225 -18.31 -2.13 2.63
N LEU A 226 -19.37 -2.51 1.92
CA LEU A 226 -20.09 -1.65 1.01
C LEU A 226 -20.93 -0.64 1.80
N ARG A 227 -20.76 0.65 1.50
CA ARG A 227 -21.55 1.74 2.06
C ARG A 227 -22.50 2.28 0.98
N ALA A 228 -23.66 2.74 1.39
CA ALA A 228 -24.69 3.22 0.45
C ALA A 228 -24.24 4.42 -0.40
N ASP A 229 -23.29 5.20 0.09
CA ASP A 229 -22.78 6.41 -0.56
C ASP A 229 -21.55 6.18 -1.46
N ASP A 230 -21.03 4.93 -1.49
CA ASP A 230 -19.86 4.60 -2.31
C ASP A 230 -20.26 4.48 -3.80
N SER A 231 -19.34 4.85 -4.70
CA SER A 231 -19.42 4.45 -6.11
C SER A 231 -18.74 3.11 -6.34
N ALA A 232 -19.14 2.37 -7.38
CA ALA A 232 -18.46 1.11 -7.72
C ALA A 232 -16.96 1.30 -7.97
N THR A 233 -16.56 2.46 -8.52
CA THR A 233 -15.14 2.79 -8.76
C THR A 233 -14.38 2.99 -7.46
N GLU A 234 -14.94 3.76 -6.52
CA GLU A 234 -14.32 4.01 -5.22
C GLU A 234 -14.24 2.73 -4.39
N PHE A 235 -15.32 1.96 -4.42
CA PHE A 235 -15.34 0.65 -3.79
C PHE A 235 -14.23 -0.28 -4.31
N MET A 236 -14.02 -0.34 -5.64
CA MET A 236 -12.95 -1.13 -6.24
C MET A 236 -11.57 -0.68 -5.76
N ARG A 237 -11.35 0.66 -5.71
CA ARG A 237 -10.11 1.24 -5.21
C ARG A 237 -9.82 0.83 -3.76
N CYS A 238 -10.83 0.87 -2.90
CA CYS A 238 -10.70 0.44 -1.50
C CYS A 238 -10.38 -1.05 -1.37
N ALA A 239 -10.99 -1.88 -2.22
CA ALA A 239 -10.80 -3.32 -2.22
C ALA A 239 -9.39 -3.72 -2.72
N GLU A 240 -8.91 -3.06 -3.79
CA GLU A 240 -7.55 -3.23 -4.30
C GLU A 240 -6.51 -2.84 -3.23
N LYS A 241 -6.73 -1.74 -2.52
CA LYS A 241 -5.84 -1.31 -1.42
C LYS A 241 -5.82 -2.30 -0.27
N ALA A 242 -6.98 -2.78 0.19
CA ALA A 242 -7.03 -3.81 1.24
C ALA A 242 -6.29 -5.08 0.83
N MET A 243 -6.42 -5.50 -0.43
CA MET A 243 -5.67 -6.65 -0.96
C MET A 243 -4.16 -6.38 -0.98
N HIS A 244 -3.75 -5.16 -1.33
CA HIS A 244 -2.34 -4.76 -1.32
C HIS A 244 -1.76 -4.79 0.10
N MET A 245 -2.48 -4.25 1.07
CA MET A 245 -2.13 -4.34 2.49
C MET A 245 -1.98 -5.81 2.96
N ALA A 246 -2.88 -6.69 2.51
CA ALA A 246 -2.74 -8.13 2.80
C ALA A 246 -1.46 -8.72 2.19
N LYS A 247 -1.03 -8.26 0.99
CA LYS A 247 0.23 -8.69 0.36
C LYS A 247 1.47 -8.20 1.09
N GLU A 248 1.45 -7.01 1.66
CA GLU A 248 2.58 -6.40 2.35
C GLU A 248 2.76 -6.97 3.77
N HIS A 249 1.68 -7.05 4.54
CA HIS A 249 1.75 -7.43 5.96
C HIS A 249 1.75 -8.94 6.21
N ALA A 250 1.06 -9.70 5.36
CA ALA A 250 0.96 -11.17 5.49
C ALA A 250 0.59 -11.79 4.14
N ARG A 251 1.57 -12.00 3.26
CA ARG A 251 1.32 -12.76 2.01
C ARG A 251 0.65 -14.08 2.33
N GLY A 252 -0.46 -14.37 1.65
CA GLY A 252 -1.29 -15.52 1.95
C GLY A 252 -2.21 -15.31 3.17
N GLY A 253 -2.66 -14.08 3.38
CA GLY A 253 -3.60 -13.69 4.43
C GLY A 253 -4.75 -12.83 3.92
N PHE A 254 -5.46 -12.17 4.84
CA PHE A 254 -6.49 -11.20 4.50
C PHE A 254 -6.33 -9.91 5.31
N ALA A 255 -6.84 -8.80 4.77
CA ALA A 255 -6.92 -7.51 5.46
C ALA A 255 -8.28 -6.84 5.20
N TRP A 256 -8.80 -6.11 6.19
CA TRP A 256 -9.90 -5.19 5.98
C TRP A 256 -9.39 -3.87 5.42
N TYR A 257 -10.19 -3.23 4.55
CA TYR A 257 -9.95 -1.84 4.21
C TYR A 257 -10.15 -0.96 5.43
N ASP A 258 -9.12 -0.25 5.79
CA ASP A 258 -9.13 0.76 6.84
C ASP A 258 -8.86 2.13 6.20
N ALA A 259 -9.87 3.00 6.21
CA ALA A 259 -9.76 4.33 5.64
C ALA A 259 -8.73 5.21 6.37
N GLU A 260 -8.50 4.95 7.66
CA GLU A 260 -7.50 5.69 8.43
C GLU A 260 -6.08 5.26 8.06
N LEU A 261 -5.83 3.96 7.94
CA LEU A 261 -4.55 3.43 7.46
C LEU A 261 -4.28 3.85 6.01
N ASP A 262 -5.31 3.87 5.17
CA ASP A 262 -5.18 4.36 3.79
C ASP A 262 -4.79 5.84 3.75
N ARG A 263 -5.41 6.67 4.59
CA ARG A 263 -5.07 8.08 4.74
C ARG A 263 -3.63 8.26 5.22
N GLN A 264 -3.20 7.48 6.20
CA GLN A 264 -1.82 7.50 6.71
C GLN A 264 -0.80 7.09 5.64
N SER A 265 -1.13 6.08 4.83
CA SER A 265 -0.27 5.65 3.71
C SER A 265 -0.12 6.75 2.65
N LEU A 266 -1.24 7.39 2.24
CA LEU A 266 -1.21 8.51 1.30
C LEU A 266 -0.43 9.71 1.87
N ASP A 267 -0.60 9.98 3.17
CA ASP A 267 0.11 11.05 3.87
C ASP A 267 1.62 10.76 3.89
N ARG A 268 2.01 9.50 4.16
CA ARG A 268 3.41 9.05 4.11
C ARG A 268 4.02 9.16 2.71
N GLU A 269 3.28 8.78 1.64
CA GLU A 269 3.73 8.93 0.26
C GLU A 269 3.94 10.40 -0.12
N GLN A 270 3.05 11.30 0.33
CA GLN A 270 3.20 12.73 0.10
C GLN A 270 4.42 13.27 0.84
N ILE A 271 4.58 12.94 2.13
CA ILE A 271 5.77 13.32 2.92
C ILE A 271 7.05 12.80 2.25
N ALA A 272 7.04 11.58 1.69
CA ALA A 272 8.18 11.01 0.98
C ALA A 272 8.53 11.78 -0.30
N SER A 273 7.52 12.30 -1.01
CA SER A 273 7.73 13.16 -2.18
C SER A 273 8.33 14.50 -1.78
N ASP A 274 7.72 15.14 -0.78
CA ASP A 274 8.13 16.47 -0.31
C ASP A 274 9.53 16.42 0.33
N LEU A 275 9.87 15.33 1.01
CA LEU A 275 11.19 15.12 1.62
C LEU A 275 12.32 15.05 0.58
N ARG A 276 12.06 14.50 -0.62
CA ARG A 276 13.09 14.50 -1.69
C ARG A 276 13.45 15.91 -2.12
N GLU A 277 12.46 16.78 -2.22
CA GLU A 277 12.64 18.19 -2.57
C GLU A 277 13.28 18.96 -1.41
N ALA A 278 12.84 18.74 -0.18
CA ALA A 278 13.38 19.35 1.02
C ALA A 278 14.88 19.03 1.22
N ILE A 279 15.31 17.78 0.95
CA ILE A 279 16.73 17.40 1.00
C ILE A 279 17.53 18.15 -0.08
N ALA A 280 17.01 18.27 -1.29
CA ALA A 280 17.68 18.94 -2.40
C ALA A 280 17.83 20.46 -2.17
N ASN A 281 16.88 21.06 -1.45
CA ASN A 281 16.82 22.49 -1.16
C ASN A 281 17.41 22.87 0.21
N ASP A 282 18.00 21.92 0.97
CA ASP A 282 18.50 22.12 2.32
C ASP A 282 17.44 22.62 3.34
N GLU A 283 16.17 22.24 3.16
CA GLU A 283 15.06 22.64 4.04
C GLU A 283 15.02 21.86 5.36
N VAL A 284 15.67 20.69 5.39
CA VAL A 284 15.92 19.98 6.66
C VAL A 284 17.17 20.55 7.30
N VAL A 285 16.98 21.19 8.45
CA VAL A 285 18.04 21.98 9.11
C VAL A 285 18.55 21.31 10.39
N PRO A 286 19.81 21.55 10.78
CA PRO A 286 20.35 21.11 12.05
C PRO A 286 19.84 21.98 13.20
N TRP A 287 19.35 21.34 14.26
CA TRP A 287 19.23 21.94 15.58
C TRP A 287 20.27 21.30 16.50
N PHE A 288 20.61 21.96 17.58
CA PHE A 288 21.72 21.61 18.45
C PHE A 288 21.26 21.39 19.88
N GLN A 289 21.53 20.22 20.44
CA GLN A 289 21.27 19.96 21.84
C GLN A 289 22.58 20.00 22.62
N PRO A 290 22.71 20.84 23.68
CA PRO A 290 23.93 20.98 24.44
C PRO A 290 24.34 19.70 25.17
N ILE A 291 25.64 19.36 25.11
CA ILE A 291 26.30 18.34 25.91
C ILE A 291 27.23 19.05 26.90
N VAL A 292 26.98 18.84 28.18
CA VAL A 292 27.69 19.53 29.26
C VAL A 292 28.77 18.60 29.83
N GLU A 293 29.99 19.11 29.95
CA GLU A 293 31.05 18.46 30.72
C GLU A 293 30.82 18.75 32.22
N ILE A 294 30.62 17.67 33.00
CA ILE A 294 30.14 17.76 34.35
C ILE A 294 31.15 18.49 35.26
N ASP A 295 32.43 18.10 35.20
CA ASP A 295 33.52 18.66 36.04
C ASP A 295 33.74 20.15 35.83
N GLN A 296 33.58 20.59 34.58
CA GLN A 296 33.82 22.01 34.20
C GLN A 296 32.54 22.86 34.26
N ASN A 297 31.38 22.21 34.37
CA ASN A 297 30.07 22.84 34.29
C ASN A 297 29.95 23.77 33.04
N LYS A 298 30.38 23.26 31.87
CA LYS A 298 30.40 23.99 30.60
C LYS A 298 29.93 23.13 29.46
N VAL A 299 29.31 23.75 28.47
CA VAL A 299 29.02 23.08 27.20
C VAL A 299 30.36 22.73 26.53
N SER A 300 30.60 21.44 26.29
CA SER A 300 31.80 20.88 25.62
C SER A 300 31.50 20.43 24.20
N GLY A 301 30.24 20.20 23.90
CA GLY A 301 29.79 19.76 22.57
C GLY A 301 28.28 19.93 22.43
N VAL A 302 27.80 19.57 21.26
CA VAL A 302 26.39 19.55 20.93
C VAL A 302 26.05 18.31 20.11
N GLU A 303 24.86 17.78 20.29
CA GLU A 303 24.29 16.79 19.37
C GLU A 303 23.50 17.47 18.26
N VAL A 304 23.77 17.07 17.02
CA VAL A 304 23.09 17.57 15.82
C VAL A 304 21.83 16.74 15.59
N LEU A 305 20.70 17.41 15.67
CA LEU A 305 19.40 16.78 15.52
C LEU A 305 18.64 17.41 14.33
N ALA A 306 18.35 16.63 13.31
CA ALA A 306 17.64 17.09 12.14
C ALA A 306 16.24 17.61 12.49
N ARG A 307 15.82 18.72 11.90
CA ARG A 307 14.49 19.31 12.03
C ARG A 307 13.97 19.70 10.66
N TRP A 308 12.71 19.40 10.43
CA TRP A 308 12.04 19.74 9.20
C TRP A 308 10.75 20.51 9.50
N GLU A 309 10.71 21.78 9.11
CA GLU A 309 9.54 22.61 9.15
C GLU A 309 8.92 22.68 7.76
N HIS A 310 7.88 21.88 7.55
CA HIS A 310 7.22 21.79 6.26
C HIS A 310 6.30 23.00 6.04
N PRO A 311 6.28 23.63 4.86
CA PRO A 311 5.52 24.85 4.60
C PRO A 311 4.01 24.73 4.89
N GLU A 312 3.41 23.58 4.59
CA GLU A 312 1.96 23.37 4.75
C GLU A 312 1.61 22.56 6.01
N ARG A 313 2.51 21.69 6.50
CA ARG A 313 2.26 20.75 7.60
C ARG A 313 2.86 21.20 8.93
N GLY A 314 3.66 22.27 8.92
CA GLY A 314 4.43 22.69 10.07
C GLY A 314 5.53 21.68 10.43
N PHE A 315 5.79 21.49 11.69
CA PHE A 315 6.91 20.70 12.19
C PHE A 315 6.63 19.19 12.01
N ILE A 316 7.39 18.51 11.15
CA ILE A 316 7.33 17.05 10.99
C ILE A 316 8.32 16.40 11.97
N PRO A 317 7.89 15.46 12.83
CA PRO A 317 8.76 14.81 13.80
C PRO A 317 9.91 14.03 13.12
N PRO A 318 11.15 14.08 13.68
CA PRO A 318 12.29 13.34 13.14
C PRO A 318 12.04 11.84 12.95
N ALA A 319 11.38 11.19 13.91
CA ALA A 319 11.03 9.77 13.83
C ALA A 319 10.24 9.42 12.55
N VAL A 320 9.39 10.35 12.06
CA VAL A 320 8.58 10.13 10.85
C VAL A 320 9.43 10.29 9.59
N PHE A 321 10.11 11.43 9.42
CA PHE A 321 10.81 11.68 8.16
C PHE A 321 12.14 10.93 8.03
N ILE A 322 12.79 10.56 9.14
CA ILE A 322 14.00 9.71 9.12
C ILE A 322 13.65 8.30 8.63
N GLU A 323 12.60 7.68 9.18
CA GLU A 323 12.11 6.37 8.73
C GLU A 323 11.73 6.40 7.25
N ILE A 324 11.01 7.45 6.81
CA ILE A 324 10.69 7.62 5.39
C ILE A 324 11.96 7.77 4.54
N ALA A 325 12.96 8.55 5.00
CA ALA A 325 14.23 8.70 4.28
C ALA A 325 14.99 7.38 4.11
N GLU A 326 14.93 6.50 5.10
CA GLU A 326 15.49 5.14 5.03
C GLU A 326 14.75 4.30 3.98
N ASP A 327 13.41 4.26 4.04
CA ASP A 327 12.57 3.50 3.11
C ASP A 327 12.76 3.90 1.64
N ILE A 328 12.89 5.22 1.38
CA ILE A 328 13.10 5.73 0.01
C ILE A 328 14.58 5.78 -0.41
N GLY A 329 15.49 5.27 0.43
CA GLY A 329 16.94 5.24 0.15
C GLY A 329 17.59 6.64 0.09
N ARG A 330 17.08 7.62 0.85
CA ARG A 330 17.58 9.00 0.88
C ARG A 330 18.23 9.40 2.20
N ILE A 331 18.32 8.47 3.16
CA ILE A 331 18.90 8.76 4.47
C ILE A 331 20.37 9.23 4.39
N GLY A 332 21.16 8.69 3.46
CA GLY A 332 22.53 9.14 3.24
C GLY A 332 22.61 10.61 2.78
N ALA A 333 21.79 10.99 1.80
CA ALA A 333 21.73 12.37 1.30
C ALA A 333 21.22 13.34 2.36
N LEU A 334 20.18 12.95 3.11
CA LEU A 334 19.63 13.71 4.23
C LEU A 334 20.71 13.96 5.29
N GLY A 335 21.39 12.91 5.74
CA GLY A 335 22.43 13.00 6.76
C GLY A 335 23.57 13.90 6.33
N LEU A 336 24.07 13.75 5.10
CA LEU A 336 25.16 14.59 4.56
C LEU A 336 24.74 16.06 4.42
N SER A 337 23.50 16.36 4.00
CA SER A 337 22.99 17.73 3.94
C SER A 337 22.97 18.37 5.33
N VAL A 338 22.38 17.70 6.32
CA VAL A 338 22.29 18.20 7.70
C VAL A 338 23.68 18.35 8.33
N LEU A 339 24.58 17.36 8.15
CA LEU A 339 25.95 17.42 8.65
C LEU A 339 26.75 18.56 8.00
N ARG A 340 26.60 18.77 6.69
CA ARG A 340 27.25 19.88 5.98
C ARG A 340 26.80 21.23 6.54
N GLN A 341 25.52 21.44 6.72
CA GLN A 341 24.96 22.65 7.33
C GLN A 341 25.52 22.86 8.74
N ALA A 342 25.48 21.81 9.58
CA ALA A 342 26.01 21.86 10.94
C ALA A 342 27.52 22.21 10.99
N CYS A 343 28.34 21.62 10.10
CA CYS A 343 29.77 21.93 10.02
C CYS A 343 30.01 23.38 9.60
N LEU A 344 29.25 23.88 8.62
CA LEU A 344 29.39 25.29 8.17
C LEU A 344 29.03 26.30 9.26
N GLN A 345 28.00 26.02 10.07
CA GLN A 345 27.62 26.83 11.23
C GLN A 345 28.66 26.70 12.36
N ALA A 346 29.01 25.47 12.74
CA ALA A 346 29.87 25.22 13.89
C ALA A 346 31.33 25.65 13.73
N LYS A 347 31.83 25.80 12.48
CA LYS A 347 33.23 26.22 12.26
C LYS A 347 33.52 27.62 12.79
N ASP A 348 32.55 28.52 12.73
CA ASP A 348 32.68 29.93 13.06
C ASP A 348 32.26 30.25 14.52
N TRP A 349 31.89 29.25 15.32
CA TRP A 349 31.57 29.48 16.72
C TRP A 349 32.78 29.99 17.53
N SER A 350 32.52 30.90 18.43
CA SER A 350 33.54 31.49 19.31
C SER A 350 34.25 30.47 20.20
N ARG A 351 33.62 29.33 20.45
CA ARG A 351 34.20 28.18 21.17
C ARG A 351 34.29 26.98 20.24
N PRO A 352 35.42 26.24 20.25
CA PRO A 352 35.60 25.06 19.41
C PRO A 352 34.89 23.83 19.98
N LEU A 353 33.55 23.86 20.05
CA LEU A 353 32.71 22.73 20.52
C LEU A 353 32.84 21.54 19.58
N THR A 354 32.71 20.36 20.14
CA THR A 354 32.50 19.16 19.32
C THR A 354 31.04 19.09 18.83
N ILE A 355 30.84 18.52 17.65
CA ILE A 355 29.51 18.19 17.15
C ILE A 355 29.36 16.67 17.08
N SER A 356 28.32 16.13 17.67
CA SER A 356 27.94 14.73 17.59
C SER A 356 26.88 14.54 16.51
N PHE A 357 27.05 13.56 15.66
CA PHE A 357 26.18 13.30 14.52
C PHE A 357 25.77 11.83 14.47
N ASN A 358 24.46 11.61 14.49
CA ASN A 358 23.85 10.29 14.44
C ASN A 358 23.93 9.68 13.04
N VAL A 359 24.41 8.44 12.96
CA VAL A 359 24.46 7.63 11.73
C VAL A 359 23.54 6.42 11.91
N SER A 360 22.52 6.33 11.04
CA SER A 360 21.58 5.18 11.09
C SER A 360 22.25 3.88 10.66
N GLY A 361 21.68 2.74 11.05
CA GLY A 361 22.18 1.43 10.66
C GLY A 361 22.23 1.22 9.14
N VAL A 362 21.30 1.86 8.41
CA VAL A 362 21.27 1.81 6.93
C VAL A 362 22.45 2.61 6.36
N GLN A 363 22.71 3.81 6.88
CA GLN A 363 23.88 4.62 6.47
C GLN A 363 25.20 3.95 6.81
N PHE A 364 25.28 3.31 7.98
CA PHE A 364 26.50 2.64 8.41
C PHE A 364 26.87 1.44 7.51
N LYS A 365 25.90 0.83 6.82
CA LYS A 365 26.14 -0.22 5.83
C LYS A 365 26.66 0.31 4.48
N ASP A 366 26.47 1.60 4.19
CA ASP A 366 26.92 2.21 2.94
C ASP A 366 28.46 2.21 2.84
N PRO A 367 29.06 1.59 1.81
CA PRO A 367 30.53 1.62 1.63
C PRO A 367 31.10 3.01 1.40
N GLU A 368 30.31 3.94 0.89
CA GLU A 368 30.75 5.33 0.60
C GLU A 368 30.63 6.30 1.80
N LEU A 369 30.15 5.83 2.96
CA LEU A 369 29.91 6.67 4.13
C LEU A 369 31.16 7.46 4.55
N VAL A 370 32.29 6.77 4.77
CA VAL A 370 33.52 7.40 5.28
C VAL A 370 34.13 8.36 4.25
N SER A 371 34.14 7.96 2.97
CA SER A 371 34.60 8.80 1.87
C SER A 371 33.74 10.08 1.72
N SER A 372 32.43 9.94 1.87
CA SER A 372 31.49 11.08 1.81
C SER A 372 31.69 12.06 2.97
N ILE A 373 31.87 11.55 4.20
CA ILE A 373 32.16 12.40 5.36
C ILE A 373 33.50 13.13 5.18
N ARG A 374 34.55 12.44 4.70
CA ARG A 374 35.85 13.06 4.42
C ARG A 374 35.73 14.20 3.43
N LEU A 375 35.10 14.00 2.27
CA LEU A 375 34.88 15.03 1.27
C LEU A 375 34.09 16.23 1.82
N LEU A 376 33.10 15.96 2.68
CA LEU A 376 32.30 16.98 3.35
C LEU A 376 33.17 17.82 4.29
N LEU A 377 34.02 17.21 5.11
CA LEU A 377 34.92 17.93 6.02
C LEU A 377 35.96 18.77 5.25
N GLU A 378 36.53 18.23 4.18
CA GLU A 378 37.42 18.96 3.28
C GLU A 378 36.71 20.16 2.64
N GLY A 379 35.48 19.96 2.13
CA GLY A 379 34.70 21.01 1.47
C GLY A 379 34.21 22.11 2.42
N THR A 380 33.91 21.78 3.69
CA THR A 380 33.46 22.77 4.69
C THR A 380 34.61 23.43 5.45
N GLY A 381 35.78 22.79 5.46
CA GLY A 381 36.93 23.21 6.28
C GLY A 381 36.71 22.96 7.79
N PHE A 382 35.73 22.14 8.18
CA PHE A 382 35.47 21.81 9.58
C PHE A 382 36.53 20.83 10.11
N PRO A 383 37.12 21.06 11.28
CA PRO A 383 38.17 20.18 11.80
C PRO A 383 37.62 18.80 12.20
N ALA A 384 38.14 17.72 11.60
CA ALA A 384 37.68 16.37 11.84
C ALA A 384 37.66 15.97 13.33
N LYS A 385 38.66 16.44 14.10
CA LYS A 385 38.75 16.20 15.56
C LYS A 385 37.60 16.78 16.39
N ARG A 386 36.77 17.65 15.78
CA ARG A 386 35.57 18.21 16.42
C ARG A 386 34.31 17.46 16.02
N LEU A 387 34.39 16.52 15.07
CA LEU A 387 33.27 15.66 14.70
C LEU A 387 33.29 14.37 15.52
N ILE A 388 32.15 13.96 16.02
CA ILE A 388 31.91 12.68 16.67
C ILE A 388 30.77 12.01 15.90
N VAL A 389 31.02 10.80 15.44
CA VAL A 389 29.99 9.97 14.82
C VAL A 389 29.39 9.06 15.90
N GLU A 390 28.07 9.13 16.04
CA GLU A 390 27.29 8.33 16.97
C GLU A 390 26.61 7.19 16.23
N ILE A 391 26.76 5.97 16.74
CA ILE A 391 26.27 4.76 16.09
C ILE A 391 25.58 3.91 17.15
N THR A 392 24.35 3.47 16.86
CA THR A 392 23.60 2.62 17.80
C THR A 392 24.19 1.20 17.88
N GLU A 393 24.00 0.55 18.99
CA GLU A 393 24.47 -0.81 19.27
C GLU A 393 24.03 -1.81 18.18
N ASN A 394 22.78 -1.76 17.75
CA ASN A 394 22.24 -2.65 16.73
C ASN A 394 22.91 -2.52 15.36
N SER A 395 23.41 -1.34 15.03
CA SER A 395 24.08 -1.06 13.74
C SER A 395 25.41 -1.79 13.57
N VAL A 396 26.03 -2.17 14.66
CA VAL A 396 27.38 -2.77 14.71
C VAL A 396 27.34 -4.30 14.74
N ILE A 397 26.25 -4.88 15.21
CA ILE A 397 26.13 -6.33 15.46
C ILE A 397 26.02 -7.12 14.15
N ASP A 398 25.46 -6.57 13.09
CA ASP A 398 25.16 -7.27 11.84
C ASP A 398 26.41 -7.77 11.11
N ASP A 399 27.51 -6.99 11.10
CA ASP A 399 28.80 -7.39 10.52
C ASP A 399 29.96 -6.71 11.27
N PHE A 400 30.47 -7.42 12.25
CA PHE A 400 31.51 -6.92 13.16
C PHE A 400 32.81 -6.52 12.46
N ASN A 401 33.24 -7.24 11.43
CA ASN A 401 34.51 -6.95 10.75
C ASN A 401 34.41 -5.68 9.89
N VAL A 402 33.31 -5.55 9.14
CA VAL A 402 33.03 -4.35 8.36
C VAL A 402 32.86 -3.12 9.26
N ALA A 403 32.17 -3.30 10.41
CA ALA A 403 32.04 -2.23 11.39
C ALA A 403 33.40 -1.77 11.91
N ARG A 404 34.28 -2.68 12.27
CA ARG A 404 35.63 -2.37 12.77
C ARG A 404 36.45 -1.58 11.74
N GLU A 405 36.48 -2.05 10.48
CA GLU A 405 37.21 -1.38 9.40
C GLU A 405 36.74 0.07 9.23
N LYS A 406 35.43 0.31 9.17
CA LYS A 406 34.86 1.66 9.03
C LYS A 406 35.17 2.56 10.23
N LEU A 407 35.10 2.01 11.45
CA LEU A 407 35.44 2.78 12.65
C LEU A 407 36.92 3.15 12.68
N GLU A 408 37.81 2.24 12.30
CA GLU A 408 39.25 2.50 12.17
C GLU A 408 39.51 3.59 11.12
N GLU A 409 38.85 3.55 9.95
CA GLU A 409 38.96 4.60 8.92
C GLU A 409 38.48 5.98 9.44
N LEU A 410 37.37 6.04 10.20
CA LEU A 410 36.91 7.28 10.84
C LEU A 410 37.95 7.81 11.83
N LYS A 411 38.56 6.94 12.62
CA LYS A 411 39.63 7.27 13.57
C LYS A 411 40.89 7.79 12.87
N GLU A 412 41.30 7.21 11.74
CA GLU A 412 42.40 7.67 10.93
C GLU A 412 42.20 9.09 10.41
N LEU A 413 40.97 9.50 10.12
CA LEU A 413 40.59 10.86 9.78
C LEU A 413 40.61 11.81 10.98
N GLY A 414 40.78 11.29 12.20
CA GLY A 414 40.76 12.07 13.45
C GLY A 414 39.35 12.34 13.96
N ILE A 415 38.33 11.62 13.45
CA ILE A 415 36.93 11.70 13.89
C ILE A 415 36.76 10.86 15.16
N GLY A 416 36.05 11.41 16.16
CA GLY A 416 35.66 10.65 17.35
C GLY A 416 34.49 9.72 17.06
N VAL A 417 34.43 8.61 17.78
CA VAL A 417 33.32 7.64 17.64
C VAL A 417 32.66 7.36 18.98
N ALA A 418 31.32 7.43 19.00
CA ALA A 418 30.52 7.12 20.18
C ALA A 418 29.54 5.97 19.92
N LEU A 419 29.40 5.10 20.91
CA LEU A 419 28.34 4.09 20.92
C LEU A 419 27.12 4.66 21.60
N ASP A 420 26.00 4.68 20.86
CA ASP A 420 24.72 5.25 21.32
C ASP A 420 23.70 4.18 21.76
N ASP A 421 22.67 4.60 22.52
CA ASP A 421 21.57 3.78 23.04
C ASP A 421 22.04 2.55 23.85
N PHE A 422 23.17 2.64 24.54
CA PHE A 422 23.74 1.50 25.22
C PHE A 422 22.86 0.98 26.35
N GLY A 423 22.60 -0.32 26.32
CA GLY A 423 21.82 -1.06 27.32
C GLY A 423 20.39 -1.38 26.88
N THR A 424 19.93 -0.89 25.74
CA THR A 424 18.57 -1.17 25.22
C THR A 424 18.52 -2.44 24.35
N GLY A 425 19.70 -2.94 23.89
CA GLY A 425 19.85 -4.09 23.01
C GLY A 425 20.49 -5.32 23.65
N TYR A 426 20.86 -6.28 22.82
CA TYR A 426 21.64 -7.44 23.23
C TYR A 426 23.12 -7.05 23.33
N SER A 427 23.49 -6.29 24.35
CA SER A 427 24.84 -5.77 24.53
C SER A 427 25.89 -6.86 24.48
N SER A 428 26.65 -6.91 23.38
CA SER A 428 27.84 -7.72 23.31
C SER A 428 29.00 -6.94 23.94
N LEU A 429 29.42 -7.30 25.16
CA LEU A 429 30.66 -6.83 25.75
C LEU A 429 31.83 -6.91 24.74
N ALA A 430 31.75 -7.83 23.78
CA ALA A 430 32.71 -7.98 22.71
C ALA A 430 32.76 -6.74 21.78
N CYS A 431 31.64 -6.04 21.54
CA CYS A 431 31.64 -4.81 20.75
C CYS A 431 32.44 -3.71 21.44
N LEU A 432 32.19 -3.46 22.73
CA LEU A 432 32.90 -2.46 23.50
C LEU A 432 34.40 -2.77 23.65
N GLN A 433 34.75 -4.04 23.73
CA GLN A 433 36.12 -4.46 23.96
C GLN A 433 36.99 -4.41 22.69
N ASN A 434 36.40 -4.68 21.52
CA ASN A 434 37.14 -4.90 20.28
C ASN A 434 36.97 -3.80 19.23
N LEU A 435 36.08 -2.85 19.45
CA LEU A 435 35.83 -1.73 18.52
C LEU A 435 36.41 -0.43 19.09
N PRO A 436 36.95 0.47 18.24
CA PRO A 436 37.71 1.63 18.66
C PRO A 436 36.81 2.83 19.05
N PHE A 437 35.86 2.62 19.95
CA PHE A 437 35.04 3.69 20.49
C PHE A 437 35.85 4.62 21.41
N ASP A 438 35.46 5.89 21.45
CA ASP A 438 35.96 6.89 22.39
C ASP A 438 34.99 7.14 23.52
N ARG A 439 33.69 7.00 23.21
CA ARG A 439 32.60 7.40 24.10
C ARG A 439 31.49 6.35 24.14
N LEU A 440 30.80 6.33 25.25
CA LEU A 440 29.60 5.56 25.47
C LEU A 440 28.48 6.48 25.94
N LYS A 441 27.32 6.45 25.28
CA LYS A 441 26.11 7.18 25.68
C LYS A 441 25.17 6.21 26.36
N ILE A 442 24.74 6.54 27.58
CA ILE A 442 23.75 5.76 28.34
C ILE A 442 22.39 6.27 27.97
N ASP A 443 21.54 5.39 27.43
CA ASP A 443 20.19 5.74 26.99
C ASP A 443 19.34 6.32 28.11
N ARG A 444 18.51 7.29 27.76
CA ARG A 444 17.61 8.02 28.66
C ARG A 444 16.69 7.12 29.49
N SER A 445 16.31 5.94 28.97
CA SER A 445 15.42 5.01 29.70
C SER A 445 16.00 4.52 31.01
N PHE A 446 17.34 4.55 31.16
CA PHE A 446 18.03 4.21 32.40
C PHE A 446 18.35 5.40 33.29
N VAL A 447 18.35 6.61 32.73
CA VAL A 447 18.84 7.83 33.40
C VAL A 447 17.69 8.69 33.90
N THR A 448 16.59 8.82 33.12
CA THR A 448 15.45 9.64 33.53
C THR A 448 14.82 9.11 34.81
N GLY A 449 14.84 9.94 35.90
CA GLY A 449 14.33 9.56 37.21
C GLY A 449 15.22 8.58 37.99
N ILE A 450 16.50 8.47 37.62
CA ILE A 450 17.45 7.53 38.22
C ILE A 450 17.59 7.75 39.75
N SER A 451 17.40 8.97 40.23
CA SER A 451 17.45 9.31 41.64
C SER A 451 16.56 8.41 42.51
N ASP A 452 15.40 8.02 41.99
CA ASP A 452 14.35 7.27 42.70
C ASP A 452 14.23 5.80 42.25
N GLN A 453 15.10 5.34 41.33
CA GLN A 453 15.02 4.00 40.73
C GLN A 453 16.22 3.10 41.07
N PRO A 454 16.19 2.28 42.16
CA PRO A 454 17.33 1.47 42.59
C PRO A 454 17.83 0.46 41.55
N GLN A 455 16.97 0.01 40.64
CA GLN A 455 17.35 -0.91 39.58
C GLN A 455 18.19 -0.20 38.50
N SER A 456 17.72 0.97 38.03
CA SER A 456 18.44 1.81 37.09
C SER A 456 19.78 2.26 37.67
N GLN A 457 19.83 2.60 38.96
CA GLN A 457 21.06 2.95 39.69
C GLN A 457 22.13 1.85 39.57
N LYS A 458 21.74 0.59 39.79
CA LYS A 458 22.67 -0.56 39.67
C LYS A 458 23.16 -0.77 38.26
N ILE A 459 22.25 -0.64 37.27
CA ILE A 459 22.57 -0.81 35.85
C ILE A 459 23.55 0.28 35.43
N VAL A 460 23.22 1.55 35.64
CA VAL A 460 24.07 2.69 35.26
C VAL A 460 25.44 2.61 35.97
N SER A 461 25.47 2.28 37.25
CA SER A 461 26.73 2.09 37.98
C SER A 461 27.59 0.96 37.38
N GLY A 462 26.96 -0.12 36.93
CA GLY A 462 27.67 -1.21 36.21
C GLY A 462 28.23 -0.75 34.87
N ILE A 463 27.44 -0.01 34.08
CA ILE A 463 27.84 0.53 32.77
C ILE A 463 29.02 1.51 32.91
N VAL A 464 28.91 2.46 33.85
CA VAL A 464 30.00 3.43 34.08
C VAL A 464 31.31 2.76 34.47
N ARG A 465 31.28 1.79 35.37
CA ARG A 465 32.48 1.03 35.75
C ARG A 465 33.08 0.23 34.59
N LEU A 466 32.24 -0.34 33.75
CA LEU A 466 32.68 -1.04 32.55
C LEU A 466 33.37 -0.07 31.58
N ALA A 467 32.75 1.07 31.30
CA ALA A 467 33.30 2.08 30.42
C ALA A 467 34.65 2.61 30.93
N GLN A 468 34.76 2.89 32.25
CA GLN A 468 36.01 3.31 32.89
C GLN A 468 37.13 2.23 32.74
N GLY A 469 36.77 0.94 32.91
CA GLY A 469 37.71 -0.17 32.70
C GLY A 469 38.22 -0.29 31.27
N LEU A 470 37.48 0.26 30.30
CA LEU A 470 37.81 0.30 28.87
C LEU A 470 38.38 1.66 28.42
N ASN A 471 38.56 2.62 29.33
CA ASN A 471 39.00 4.00 29.06
C ASN A 471 38.02 4.76 28.11
N LEU A 472 36.71 4.48 28.18
CA LEU A 472 35.68 5.19 27.42
C LEU A 472 35.12 6.35 28.25
N GLU A 473 34.90 7.50 27.61
CA GLU A 473 34.17 8.62 28.21
C GLU A 473 32.67 8.30 28.21
N VAL A 474 31.99 8.61 29.33
CA VAL A 474 30.57 8.32 29.49
C VAL A 474 29.75 9.61 29.40
N THR A 475 28.72 9.58 28.56
CA THR A 475 27.67 10.62 28.50
C THR A 475 26.36 10.02 29.02
N ALA A 476 25.76 10.65 30.04
CA ALA A 476 24.43 10.28 30.53
C ALA A 476 23.36 11.11 29.80
N GLU A 477 22.41 10.45 29.17
CA GLU A 477 21.32 11.10 28.44
C GLU A 477 20.02 11.19 29.25
N GLY A 478 19.13 12.13 28.86
CA GLY A 478 17.82 12.25 29.50
C GLY A 478 17.86 12.81 30.93
N ILE A 479 18.85 13.63 31.22
CA ILE A 479 18.91 14.38 32.48
C ILE A 479 17.80 15.44 32.51
N GLU A 480 16.82 15.28 33.38
CA GLU A 480 15.67 16.19 33.50
C GLU A 480 15.66 16.95 34.85
N THR A 481 16.29 16.39 35.87
CA THR A 481 16.30 16.96 37.25
C THR A 481 17.73 17.16 37.78
N LEU A 482 17.85 18.03 38.79
CA LEU A 482 19.13 18.24 39.50
C LEU A 482 19.55 17.01 40.29
N GLU A 483 18.58 16.24 40.77
CA GLU A 483 18.78 14.99 41.49
C GLU A 483 19.38 13.92 40.58
N ASP A 484 18.89 13.79 39.34
CA ASP A 484 19.47 12.88 38.34
C ASP A 484 20.89 13.29 37.99
N LEU A 485 21.14 14.60 37.76
CA LEU A 485 22.47 15.15 37.53
C LEU A 485 23.42 14.85 38.67
N ALA A 486 22.99 15.08 39.92
CA ALA A 486 23.81 14.78 41.11
C ALA A 486 24.16 13.30 41.20
N TYR A 487 23.23 12.41 40.81
CA TYR A 487 23.45 10.97 40.85
C TYR A 487 24.47 10.52 39.81
N VAL A 488 24.35 10.96 38.54
CA VAL A 488 25.32 10.60 37.47
C VAL A 488 26.69 11.25 37.74
N THR A 489 26.74 12.41 38.38
CA THR A 489 27.98 13.04 38.86
C THR A 489 28.65 12.16 39.91
N TYR A 490 27.90 11.63 40.87
CA TYR A 490 28.38 10.71 41.91
C TYR A 490 28.94 9.42 41.32
N LEU A 491 28.41 8.96 40.16
CA LEU A 491 28.90 7.80 39.46
C LEU A 491 30.15 8.08 38.60
N ASP A 492 30.70 9.30 38.61
CA ASP A 492 31.82 9.73 37.78
C ASP A 492 31.54 9.68 36.28
N CYS A 493 30.31 9.98 35.82
CA CYS A 493 30.03 10.24 34.42
C CYS A 493 30.77 11.50 33.95
N ASN A 494 31.34 11.49 32.74
CA ASN A 494 32.11 12.61 32.22
C ASN A 494 31.22 13.73 31.71
N ARG A 495 30.10 13.38 31.04
CA ARG A 495 29.20 14.31 30.38
C ARG A 495 27.75 14.00 30.68
N ALA A 496 26.92 15.01 30.55
CA ALA A 496 25.48 14.92 30.72
C ALA A 496 24.75 15.69 29.61
N GLN A 497 23.61 15.16 29.19
CA GLN A 497 22.72 15.75 28.21
C GLN A 497 21.26 15.53 28.63
N GLY A 498 20.41 16.53 28.42
CA GLY A 498 19.00 16.39 28.74
C GLY A 498 18.28 17.74 28.86
N PHE A 499 16.97 17.66 29.10
CA PHE A 499 16.12 18.85 29.16
C PHE A 499 16.37 19.75 30.38
N LEU A 500 17.11 19.27 31.35
CA LEU A 500 17.59 20.10 32.45
C LEU A 500 18.50 21.24 31.94
N PHE A 501 19.29 20.99 30.92
CA PHE A 501 20.19 21.96 30.29
C PHE A 501 19.46 22.76 29.23
N ASP A 502 19.03 22.07 28.16
CA ASP A 502 18.15 22.61 27.12
C ASP A 502 17.59 21.49 26.24
N LYS A 503 16.56 21.82 25.45
CA LYS A 503 16.13 21.00 24.31
C LYS A 503 17.04 21.29 23.15
N ALA A 504 16.86 20.55 22.03
CA ALA A 504 17.48 20.95 20.79
C ALA A 504 16.97 22.36 20.37
N ILE A 505 17.89 23.25 20.06
CA ILE A 505 17.65 24.66 19.72
C ILE A 505 18.36 25.02 18.41
N PRO A 506 17.86 26.01 17.66
CA PRO A 506 18.55 26.51 16.47
C PRO A 506 19.84 27.24 16.86
N GLU A 507 20.74 27.44 15.87
CA GLU A 507 22.07 28.02 16.08
C GLU A 507 22.06 29.35 16.81
N GLU A 508 21.16 30.28 16.43
CA GLU A 508 21.10 31.61 17.02
C GLU A 508 20.88 31.59 18.52
N GLN A 509 20.05 30.63 18.98
CA GLN A 509 19.78 30.45 20.41
C GLN A 509 20.96 29.78 21.11
N LEU A 510 21.63 28.81 20.46
CA LEU A 510 22.78 28.13 21.04
C LEU A 510 23.91 29.14 21.30
N VAL A 511 24.29 29.97 20.31
CA VAL A 511 25.36 30.97 20.44
C VAL A 511 25.09 31.90 21.62
N ALA A 512 23.85 32.34 21.80
CA ALA A 512 23.46 33.17 22.95
C ALA A 512 23.59 32.42 24.31
N HIS A 513 23.52 31.09 24.32
CA HIS A 513 23.65 30.28 25.52
C HIS A 513 25.08 29.86 25.85
N LEU A 514 26.00 29.87 24.89
CA LEU A 514 27.40 29.43 25.09
C LEU A 514 28.17 30.22 26.15
N GLU A 515 27.74 31.43 26.49
CA GLU A 515 28.34 32.26 27.47
C GLU A 515 27.80 32.10 28.89
N LYS A 516 26.68 31.36 29.05
CA LYS A 516 26.08 31.12 30.35
C LYS A 516 26.79 29.97 31.09
N LYS A 517 27.06 30.13 32.39
CA LYS A 517 27.26 28.98 33.26
C LYS A 517 25.93 28.30 33.44
N TRP A 518 25.83 27.01 33.05
CA TRP A 518 24.57 26.33 33.01
C TRP A 518 23.93 26.08 34.37
N LEU A 519 24.74 25.84 35.41
CA LEU A 519 24.25 25.65 36.78
C LEU A 519 25.43 25.72 37.78
N GLU A 520 25.21 26.26 38.97
CA GLU A 520 26.01 25.84 40.13
C GLU A 520 25.56 24.43 40.44
N LEU A 521 26.42 23.43 40.21
CA LEU A 521 26.10 22.04 40.54
C LEU A 521 25.76 21.98 42.02
N PRO A 522 24.62 21.39 42.43
CA PRO A 522 24.32 21.17 43.83
C PRO A 522 25.44 20.30 44.42
N THR A 523 25.96 20.70 45.58
CA THR A 523 26.83 19.85 46.35
C THR A 523 26.09 18.54 46.61
N ALA A 524 26.75 17.40 46.34
CA ALA A 524 26.16 16.08 46.45
C ALA A 524 25.32 15.94 47.73
N PRO A 525 24.06 15.45 47.62
CA PRO A 525 23.21 15.30 48.80
C PRO A 525 23.91 14.52 49.89
N GLN A 526 23.83 14.98 51.12
CA GLN A 526 24.49 14.31 52.30
C GLN A 526 24.09 12.85 52.45
N SER A 527 22.96 12.42 51.89
CA SER A 527 22.51 11.03 51.81
C SER A 527 23.42 10.15 50.94
N LEU A 528 24.01 10.67 49.89
CA LEU A 528 24.93 9.93 48.99
C LEU A 528 26.32 9.81 49.58
N SER A 529 26.79 10.80 50.37
CA SER A 529 28.08 10.72 51.07
C SER A 529 28.11 9.63 52.16
N LYS A 530 26.97 9.30 52.78
CA LYS A 530 26.83 8.20 53.75
C LYS A 530 26.78 6.81 53.07
N ALA A 531 26.31 6.71 51.84
CA ALA A 531 26.31 5.44 51.07
C ALA A 531 27.73 5.11 50.58
N ALA A 532 28.50 6.11 50.13
CA ALA A 532 29.87 5.96 49.67
C ALA A 532 30.86 5.46 50.75
N SER A 533 30.63 5.87 52.01
CA SER A 533 31.43 5.37 53.13
C SER A 533 31.19 3.90 53.50
N LYS A 534 30.04 3.31 53.08
CA LYS A 534 29.71 1.89 53.32
C LYS A 534 30.17 0.94 52.22
N THR A 535 30.53 1.42 51.04
CA THR A 535 30.98 0.58 49.91
C THR A 535 32.51 0.61 49.69
N ARG A 536 33.24 1.40 50.48
CA ARG A 536 34.72 1.47 50.47
C ARG A 536 35.37 0.61 51.58
N ASN A 537 34.63 -0.16 52.35
CA ASN A 537 35.17 -1.12 53.33
C ASN A 537 34.88 -2.56 52.89
#